data_091fc76f1d7c4a07655bfcc74ad902af
#
_entry.id   091fc76f1d7c4a07655bfcc74ad902af
#
_cell.length_a   1.000
_cell.length_b   1.000
_cell.length_c   1.000
_cell.angle_alpha   90.00
_cell.angle_beta   90.00
_cell.angle_gamma   90.00
#
_symmetry.space_group_name_H-M   'P 1'
#
loop_
_entity.id
_entity.type
_entity.pdbx_description
1 polymer ?
#
loop_
_entity_poly.entity_id
_entity_poly.type
_entity_poly.pdbx_seq_one_letter_code
_entity_poly.pdbx_strand_id
1 'polypeptide(L)'
;MRNAGIRRGKAGVAALELALVAPVFTTLLVGVADFSLAYHQQLQLSAAVSAGALYAFTQGQSVSGSTLTTDVKNFVNAVSAVSLTAVTVKYNNGLVAASCYCVRGATPTYSGAMTCGATCVDGSGSTAGKFVSIAATITYTAKFPPDQAFFPNPFTRNVTVRLQ
;
A
#
# COMPACT_ATOMS: atom_id res chain seq x y z
N MET A 1 -57.50 43.06 15.17
CA MET A 1 -56.84 42.40 14.01
C MET A 1 -55.36 42.70 14.06
N ARG A 2 -54.53 41.73 14.42
CA ARG A 2 -53.08 41.94 14.56
C ARG A 2 -52.40 41.64 13.17
N ASN A 3 -51.89 42.68 12.53
CA ASN A 3 -51.08 42.56 11.34
C ASN A 3 -49.75 41.84 11.67
N ALA A 4 -49.67 40.59 11.33
CA ALA A 4 -48.42 39.86 11.32
C ALA A 4 -47.58 40.38 10.14
N GLY A 5 -46.76 41.38 10.41
CA GLY A 5 -45.79 41.90 9.43
C GLY A 5 -44.78 40.81 9.06
N ILE A 6 -44.86 40.35 7.84
CA ILE A 6 -43.97 39.32 7.27
C ILE A 6 -42.58 39.91 7.19
N ARG A 7 -41.71 39.51 8.13
CA ARG A 7 -40.27 39.80 8.08
C ARG A 7 -39.58 38.98 6.96
N ARG A 8 -39.91 39.25 5.69
CA ARG A 8 -39.49 38.50 4.50
C ARG A 8 -38.10 38.87 3.93
N GLY A 9 -37.46 39.94 4.42
CA GLY A 9 -36.26 40.45 3.74
C GLY A 9 -34.95 39.72 4.10
N LYS A 10 -34.73 39.35 5.37
CA LYS A 10 -33.42 38.79 5.81
C LYS A 10 -33.30 37.28 5.65
N ALA A 11 -34.37 36.53 5.79
CA ALA A 11 -34.37 35.09 5.61
C ALA A 11 -34.15 34.66 4.14
N GLY A 12 -34.62 35.45 3.18
CA GLY A 12 -34.40 35.17 1.76
C GLY A 12 -32.97 35.37 1.30
N VAL A 13 -32.28 36.38 1.83
CA VAL A 13 -30.87 36.64 1.49
C VAL A 13 -29.97 35.50 2.03
N ALA A 14 -30.16 35.09 3.27
CA ALA A 14 -29.41 33.99 3.87
C ALA A 14 -29.61 32.66 3.13
N ALA A 15 -30.84 32.40 2.63
CA ALA A 15 -31.09 31.20 1.81
C ALA A 15 -30.40 31.25 0.46
N LEU A 16 -30.30 32.43 -0.15
CA LEU A 16 -29.58 32.61 -1.40
C LEU A 16 -28.04 32.41 -1.22
N GLU A 17 -27.49 32.99 -0.15
CA GLU A 17 -26.08 32.82 0.19
C GLU A 17 -25.73 31.33 0.44
N LEU A 18 -26.56 30.61 1.20
CA LEU A 18 -26.41 29.20 1.43
C LEU A 18 -26.49 28.39 0.12
N ALA A 19 -27.43 28.73 -0.76
CA ALA A 19 -27.62 28.05 -2.02
C ALA A 19 -26.41 28.20 -2.97
N LEU A 20 -25.67 29.32 -2.89
CA LEU A 20 -24.43 29.52 -3.65
C LEU A 20 -23.23 28.80 -3.02
N VAL A 21 -23.16 28.72 -1.73
CA VAL A 21 -22.01 28.13 -1.01
C VAL A 21 -22.14 26.62 -0.87
N ALA A 22 -23.36 26.10 -0.69
CA ALA A 22 -23.59 24.67 -0.46
C ALA A 22 -23.03 23.75 -1.55
N PRO A 23 -23.15 24.03 -2.86
CA PRO A 23 -22.57 23.18 -3.90
C PRO A 23 -21.05 23.07 -3.81
N VAL A 24 -20.36 24.17 -3.48
CA VAL A 24 -18.90 24.19 -3.32
C VAL A 24 -18.48 23.33 -2.13
N PHE A 25 -19.15 23.51 -0.99
CA PHE A 25 -18.88 22.68 0.19
C PHE A 25 -19.16 21.20 -0.05
N THR A 26 -20.25 20.88 -0.75
CA THR A 26 -20.62 19.49 -1.04
C THR A 26 -19.54 18.83 -1.92
N THR A 27 -19.06 19.52 -2.95
CA THR A 27 -18.00 18.99 -3.84
C THR A 27 -16.71 18.75 -3.07
N LEU A 28 -16.32 19.67 -2.18
CA LEU A 28 -15.14 19.51 -1.34
C LEU A 28 -15.28 18.32 -0.38
N LEU A 29 -16.43 18.15 0.26
CA LEU A 29 -16.68 17.04 1.18
C LEU A 29 -16.63 15.69 0.46
N VAL A 30 -17.16 15.60 -0.75
CA VAL A 30 -17.12 14.40 -1.58
C VAL A 30 -15.66 14.05 -1.94
N GLY A 31 -14.87 15.04 -2.37
CA GLY A 31 -13.44 14.81 -2.69
C GLY A 31 -12.63 14.35 -1.46
N VAL A 32 -12.87 14.94 -0.29
CA VAL A 32 -12.24 14.53 0.97
C VAL A 32 -12.64 13.10 1.34
N ALA A 33 -13.89 12.72 1.16
CA ALA A 33 -14.38 11.37 1.45
C ALA A 33 -13.71 10.33 0.54
N ASP A 34 -13.63 10.56 -0.77
CA ASP A 34 -12.97 9.64 -1.70
C ASP A 34 -11.47 9.52 -1.43
N PHE A 35 -10.79 10.63 -1.15
CA PHE A 35 -9.39 10.62 -0.77
C PHE A 35 -9.15 9.81 0.51
N SER A 36 -10.01 9.97 1.51
CA SER A 36 -9.93 9.22 2.76
C SER A 36 -10.07 7.71 2.54
N LEU A 37 -11.01 7.30 1.69
CA LEU A 37 -11.21 5.89 1.34
C LEU A 37 -10.00 5.31 0.59
N ALA A 38 -9.45 6.03 -0.38
CA ALA A 38 -8.27 5.63 -1.13
C ALA A 38 -7.06 5.46 -0.20
N TYR A 39 -6.84 6.42 0.69
CA TYR A 39 -5.75 6.37 1.67
C TYR A 39 -5.90 5.21 2.65
N HIS A 40 -7.12 4.96 3.12
CA HIS A 40 -7.41 3.83 4.00
C HIS A 40 -7.09 2.48 3.34
N GLN A 41 -7.45 2.30 2.07
CA GLN A 41 -7.09 1.09 1.31
C GLN A 41 -5.57 0.94 1.14
N GLN A 42 -4.86 2.05 0.94
CA GLN A 42 -3.39 2.05 0.87
C GLN A 42 -2.74 1.60 2.19
N LEU A 43 -3.29 2.05 3.33
CA LEU A 43 -2.81 1.62 4.65
C LEU A 43 -3.05 0.13 4.87
N GLN A 44 -4.23 -0.39 4.51
CA GLN A 44 -4.55 -1.81 4.62
C GLN A 44 -3.64 -2.67 3.73
N LEU A 45 -3.35 -2.21 2.50
CA LEU A 45 -2.38 -2.86 1.62
C LEU A 45 -0.98 -2.91 2.25
N SER A 46 -0.53 -1.78 2.80
CA SER A 46 0.76 -1.68 3.48
C SER A 46 0.84 -2.61 4.69
N ALA A 47 -0.22 -2.68 5.48
CA ALA A 47 -0.31 -3.58 6.63
C ALA A 47 -0.24 -5.07 6.22
N ALA A 48 -0.96 -5.47 5.16
CA ALA A 48 -0.93 -6.85 4.66
C ALA A 48 0.46 -7.25 4.15
N VAL A 49 1.14 -6.36 3.40
CA VAL A 49 2.50 -6.61 2.91
C VAL A 49 3.50 -6.70 4.07
N SER A 50 3.38 -5.83 5.07
CA SER A 50 4.24 -5.86 6.26
C SER A 50 4.02 -7.12 7.11
N ALA A 51 2.77 -7.57 7.24
CA ALA A 51 2.46 -8.83 7.92
C ALA A 51 3.06 -10.04 7.17
N GLY A 52 2.99 -10.03 5.83
CA GLY A 52 3.64 -11.04 5.00
C GLY A 52 5.16 -11.06 5.15
N ALA A 53 5.79 -9.89 5.28
CA ALA A 53 7.22 -9.76 5.53
C ALA A 53 7.61 -10.34 6.89
N LEU A 54 6.83 -10.05 7.93
CA LEU A 54 7.04 -10.62 9.25
C LEU A 54 6.87 -12.15 9.25
N TYR A 55 5.85 -12.66 8.57
CA TYR A 55 5.66 -14.09 8.39
C TYR A 55 6.87 -14.74 7.69
N ALA A 56 7.35 -14.16 6.57
CA ALA A 56 8.53 -14.64 5.89
C ALA A 56 9.78 -14.64 6.79
N PHE A 57 9.97 -13.60 7.59
CA PHE A 57 11.07 -13.47 8.54
C PHE A 57 11.03 -14.56 9.62
N THR A 58 9.84 -14.86 10.16
CA THR A 58 9.68 -15.89 11.21
C THR A 58 9.88 -17.31 10.68
N GLN A 59 9.57 -17.57 9.41
CA GLN A 59 9.86 -18.86 8.77
C GLN A 59 11.36 -19.06 8.52
N GLY A 60 12.10 -17.96 8.37
CA GLY A 60 13.54 -17.99 8.20
C GLY A 60 14.01 -18.71 6.94
N GLN A 61 15.20 -19.31 7.03
CA GLN A 61 15.82 -20.05 5.93
C GLN A 61 15.48 -21.56 5.94
N SER A 62 14.70 -22.02 6.92
CA SER A 62 14.39 -23.43 7.13
C SER A 62 13.45 -24.01 6.07
N VAL A 63 12.67 -23.14 5.41
CA VAL A 63 11.70 -23.53 4.38
C VAL A 63 12.30 -23.32 2.99
N SER A 64 11.97 -24.21 2.04
CA SER A 64 12.42 -24.05 0.66
C SER A 64 11.86 -22.75 0.05
N GLY A 65 12.64 -22.10 -0.82
CA GLY A 65 12.23 -20.83 -1.42
C GLY A 65 10.90 -20.91 -2.19
N SER A 66 10.58 -22.02 -2.83
CA SER A 66 9.31 -22.24 -3.54
C SER A 66 8.13 -22.38 -2.58
N THR A 67 8.28 -23.14 -1.50
CA THR A 67 7.26 -23.30 -0.47
C THR A 67 7.03 -21.96 0.23
N LEU A 68 8.09 -21.28 0.66
CA LEU A 68 8.00 -20.00 1.34
C LEU A 68 7.26 -18.95 0.49
N THR A 69 7.56 -18.86 -0.81
CA THR A 69 6.88 -17.89 -1.69
C THR A 69 5.39 -18.18 -1.82
N THR A 70 5.00 -19.44 -1.85
CA THR A 70 3.59 -19.85 -1.90
C THR A 70 2.88 -19.54 -0.59
N ASP A 71 3.49 -19.89 0.53
CA ASP A 71 2.91 -19.69 1.87
C ASP A 71 2.75 -18.19 2.19
N VAL A 72 3.79 -17.40 1.90
CA VAL A 72 3.74 -15.93 2.07
C VAL A 72 2.64 -15.32 1.20
N LYS A 73 2.53 -15.75 -0.06
CA LYS A 73 1.46 -15.29 -0.96
C LYS A 73 0.07 -15.60 -0.42
N ASN A 74 -0.14 -16.83 0.05
CA ASN A 74 -1.40 -17.26 0.63
C ASN A 74 -1.72 -16.48 1.91
N PHE A 75 -0.71 -16.29 2.76
CA PHE A 75 -0.85 -15.52 3.99
C PHE A 75 -1.24 -14.06 3.71
N VAL A 76 -0.54 -13.37 2.79
CA VAL A 76 -0.86 -11.98 2.41
C VAL A 76 -2.29 -11.87 1.88
N ASN A 77 -2.74 -12.82 1.05
CA ASN A 77 -4.12 -12.85 0.57
C ASN A 77 -5.13 -13.08 1.70
N ALA A 78 -4.79 -13.93 2.68
CA ALA A 78 -5.69 -14.25 3.79
C ALA A 78 -5.84 -13.10 4.80
N VAL A 79 -4.76 -12.33 5.06
CA VAL A 79 -4.79 -11.23 6.04
C VAL A 79 -5.19 -9.89 5.44
N SER A 80 -5.25 -9.79 4.11
CA SER A 80 -5.63 -8.55 3.45
C SER A 80 -7.11 -8.24 3.67
N ALA A 81 -7.38 -7.07 4.23
CA ALA A 81 -8.75 -6.54 4.37
C ALA A 81 -9.29 -5.91 3.07
N VAL A 82 -8.46 -5.83 2.02
CA VAL A 82 -8.82 -5.32 0.69
C VAL A 82 -8.63 -6.39 -0.37
N SER A 83 -9.43 -6.32 -1.43
CA SER A 83 -9.30 -7.23 -2.56
C SER A 83 -8.03 -6.92 -3.34
N LEU A 84 -7.05 -7.84 -3.28
CA LEU A 84 -5.79 -7.69 -3.98
C LEU A 84 -5.97 -8.04 -5.47
N THR A 85 -5.49 -7.17 -6.34
CA THR A 85 -5.48 -7.43 -7.80
C THR A 85 -4.33 -8.36 -8.17
N ALA A 86 -3.18 -8.22 -7.52
CA ALA A 86 -2.02 -9.07 -7.70
C ALA A 86 -1.18 -9.16 -6.43
N VAL A 87 -0.63 -10.34 -6.17
CA VAL A 87 0.40 -10.58 -5.15
C VAL A 87 1.55 -11.32 -5.80
N THR A 88 2.72 -10.73 -5.76
CA THR A 88 3.96 -11.33 -6.25
C THR A 88 4.94 -11.48 -5.11
N VAL A 89 5.41 -12.69 -4.89
CA VAL A 89 6.44 -13.00 -3.90
C VAL A 89 7.64 -13.62 -4.62
N LYS A 90 8.82 -13.06 -4.41
CA LYS A 90 10.05 -13.55 -5.04
C LYS A 90 11.08 -13.85 -3.97
N TYR A 91 11.64 -15.04 -4.02
CA TYR A 91 12.79 -15.44 -3.22
C TYR A 91 14.08 -15.02 -3.95
N ASN A 92 14.98 -14.32 -3.27
CA ASN A 92 16.20 -13.74 -3.85
C ASN A 92 15.96 -12.98 -5.16
N ASN A 93 14.82 -12.32 -5.28
CA ASN A 93 14.38 -11.66 -6.53
C ASN A 93 14.32 -12.57 -7.77
N GLY A 94 14.09 -13.86 -7.57
CA GLY A 94 14.09 -14.86 -8.64
C GLY A 94 15.48 -15.38 -9.03
N LEU A 95 16.52 -15.01 -8.29
CA LEU A 95 17.89 -15.53 -8.46
C LEU A 95 18.05 -16.90 -7.80
N VAL A 96 19.26 -17.47 -7.87
CA VAL A 96 19.55 -18.81 -7.34
C VAL A 96 19.20 -18.90 -5.86
N ALA A 97 18.28 -19.79 -5.51
CA ALA A 97 17.76 -19.92 -4.14
C ALA A 97 18.83 -20.44 -3.14
N ALA A 98 19.77 -21.23 -3.59
CA ALA A 98 20.84 -21.78 -2.75
C ALA A 98 21.88 -20.72 -2.33
N SER A 99 22.03 -19.65 -3.13
CA SER A 99 23.03 -18.61 -2.93
C SER A 99 22.50 -17.49 -2.04
N CYS A 100 23.42 -16.76 -1.42
CA CYS A 100 23.15 -15.55 -0.68
C CYS A 100 23.61 -14.31 -1.47
N TYR A 101 23.00 -13.16 -1.16
CA TYR A 101 23.21 -11.92 -1.89
C TYR A 101 23.38 -10.76 -0.91
N CYS A 102 24.12 -9.74 -1.35
CA CYS A 102 24.10 -8.43 -0.70
C CYS A 102 23.08 -7.56 -1.41
N VAL A 103 22.18 -6.94 -0.65
CA VAL A 103 21.10 -6.09 -1.19
C VAL A 103 21.34 -4.65 -0.78
N ARG A 104 21.21 -3.72 -1.73
CA ARG A 104 21.48 -2.31 -1.53
C ARG A 104 20.37 -1.42 -2.09
N GLY A 105 20.29 -0.24 -1.49
CA GLY A 105 19.50 0.88 -1.99
C GLY A 105 18.02 0.79 -1.68
N ALA A 106 17.34 1.90 -1.89
CA ALA A 106 15.89 2.00 -1.76
C ALA A 106 15.17 1.16 -2.82
N THR A 107 15.77 1.06 -4.02
CA THR A 107 15.40 0.06 -5.03
C THR A 107 16.39 -1.10 -4.87
N PRO A 108 15.96 -2.27 -4.34
CA PRO A 108 16.87 -3.35 -3.99
C PRO A 108 17.68 -3.85 -5.20
N THR A 109 18.99 -3.62 -5.21
CA THR A 109 19.93 -4.21 -6.17
C THR A 109 20.66 -5.35 -5.51
N TYR A 110 20.74 -6.49 -6.18
CA TYR A 110 21.35 -7.72 -5.68
C TYR A 110 22.76 -7.86 -6.24
N SER A 111 23.74 -8.16 -5.38
CA SER A 111 25.11 -8.49 -5.80
C SER A 111 25.17 -9.80 -6.59
N GLY A 112 26.36 -10.16 -7.04
CA GLY A 112 26.63 -11.54 -7.48
C GLY A 112 26.41 -12.57 -6.36
N ALA A 113 26.19 -13.83 -6.74
CA ALA A 113 25.99 -14.92 -5.79
C ALA A 113 27.23 -15.10 -4.87
N MET A 114 26.97 -15.23 -3.58
CA MET A 114 27.99 -15.33 -2.53
C MET A 114 27.65 -16.45 -1.55
N THR A 115 28.65 -16.85 -0.76
CA THR A 115 28.41 -17.71 0.40
C THR A 115 27.63 -16.95 1.46
N CYS A 116 26.66 -17.61 2.08
CA CYS A 116 25.87 -17.02 3.15
C CYS A 116 26.76 -16.60 4.33
N GLY A 117 26.52 -15.41 4.86
CA GLY A 117 27.36 -14.85 5.93
C GLY A 117 28.65 -14.18 5.46
N ALA A 118 29.03 -14.27 4.18
CA ALA A 118 30.21 -13.56 3.65
C ALA A 118 30.00 -12.04 3.77
N THR A 119 31.06 -11.32 4.09
CA THR A 119 31.01 -9.85 4.19
C THR A 119 30.78 -9.25 2.81
N CYS A 120 29.87 -8.32 2.72
CA CYS A 120 29.59 -7.60 1.49
C CYS A 120 30.76 -6.67 1.13
N VAL A 121 31.26 -6.81 -0.09
CA VAL A 121 32.43 -6.04 -0.60
C VAL A 121 32.20 -4.52 -0.75
N ASP A 122 31.06 -4.04 -0.31
CA ASP A 122 30.60 -2.68 -0.45
C ASP A 122 31.02 -1.73 0.68
N GLY A 123 31.75 -2.22 1.66
CA GLY A 123 32.16 -1.44 2.82
C GLY A 123 31.04 -1.16 3.83
N SER A 124 29.83 -1.70 3.63
CA SER A 124 28.70 -1.48 4.55
C SER A 124 28.80 -2.27 5.86
N GLY A 125 29.75 -3.21 5.96
CA GLY A 125 29.85 -4.14 7.08
C GLY A 125 28.71 -5.16 7.15
N SER A 126 27.78 -5.13 6.19
CA SER A 126 26.69 -6.10 6.09
C SER A 126 27.17 -7.46 5.59
N THR A 127 26.40 -8.50 5.87
CA THR A 127 26.71 -9.87 5.41
C THR A 127 25.69 -10.36 4.38
N ALA A 128 26.15 -11.18 3.45
CA ALA A 128 25.31 -11.78 2.44
C ALA A 128 24.24 -12.69 3.09
N GLY A 129 23.01 -12.57 2.64
CA GLY A 129 21.88 -13.30 3.16
C GLY A 129 20.89 -13.67 2.06
N LYS A 130 19.83 -14.35 2.47
CA LYS A 130 18.68 -14.66 1.62
C LYS A 130 17.58 -13.63 1.86
N PHE A 131 16.82 -13.32 0.83
CA PHE A 131 15.81 -12.26 0.87
C PHE A 131 14.50 -12.72 0.25
N VAL A 132 13.41 -12.18 0.77
CA VAL A 132 12.08 -12.29 0.16
C VAL A 132 11.59 -10.90 -0.18
N SER A 133 11.18 -10.69 -1.43
CA SER A 133 10.50 -9.49 -1.88
C SER A 133 9.02 -9.80 -2.07
N ILE A 134 8.18 -8.99 -1.47
CA ILE A 134 6.72 -9.10 -1.55
C ILE A 134 6.21 -7.82 -2.21
N ALA A 135 5.47 -7.96 -3.29
CA ALA A 135 4.76 -6.85 -3.93
C ALA A 135 3.28 -7.19 -4.01
N ALA A 136 2.44 -6.29 -3.53
CA ALA A 136 1.00 -6.43 -3.64
C ALA A 136 0.40 -5.19 -4.27
N THR A 137 -0.63 -5.39 -5.07
CA THR A 137 -1.28 -4.36 -5.88
C THR A 137 -2.78 -4.40 -5.66
N ILE A 138 -3.38 -3.22 -5.54
CA ILE A 138 -4.83 -3.03 -5.55
C ILE A 138 -5.21 -2.02 -6.63
N THR A 139 -6.40 -2.18 -7.19
CA THR A 139 -7.01 -1.19 -8.07
C THR A 139 -8.07 -0.44 -7.28
N TYR A 140 -7.89 0.84 -7.11
CA TYR A 140 -8.88 1.71 -6.49
C TYR A 140 -9.88 2.19 -7.53
N THR A 141 -11.17 2.15 -7.19
CA THR A 141 -12.22 2.76 -8.00
C THR A 141 -12.85 3.88 -7.18
N ALA A 142 -12.67 5.12 -7.62
CA ALA A 142 -13.29 6.28 -7.00
C ALA A 142 -14.81 6.12 -6.98
N LYS A 143 -15.43 6.51 -5.89
CA LYS A 143 -16.90 6.42 -5.73
C LYS A 143 -17.62 7.56 -6.42
N PHE A 144 -16.93 8.67 -6.61
CA PHE A 144 -17.48 9.88 -7.21
C PHE A 144 -16.60 10.33 -8.40
N PRO A 145 -17.13 10.31 -9.64
CA PRO A 145 -16.43 10.91 -10.78
C PRO A 145 -16.41 12.46 -10.65
N PRO A 146 -15.33 13.16 -11.04
CA PRO A 146 -14.19 12.73 -11.86
C PRO A 146 -12.92 12.33 -11.09
N ASP A 147 -13.01 12.03 -9.79
CA ASP A 147 -11.87 11.90 -8.88
C ASP A 147 -10.89 10.77 -9.26
N GLN A 148 -11.31 9.82 -10.11
CA GLN A 148 -10.46 8.73 -10.57
C GLN A 148 -9.14 9.22 -11.22
N ALA A 149 -9.15 10.39 -11.85
CA ALA A 149 -7.96 10.94 -12.52
C ALA A 149 -6.90 11.47 -11.53
N PHE A 150 -7.27 11.73 -10.28
CA PHE A 150 -6.38 12.28 -9.27
C PHE A 150 -5.66 11.20 -8.46
N PHE A 151 -6.05 9.94 -8.59
CA PHE A 151 -5.42 8.85 -7.85
C PHE A 151 -4.46 8.07 -8.74
N PRO A 152 -3.20 7.84 -8.29
CA PRO A 152 -2.34 6.88 -8.96
C PRO A 152 -3.01 5.50 -8.89
N ASN A 153 -3.21 4.88 -10.03
CA ASN A 153 -3.89 3.60 -10.12
C ASN A 153 -3.16 2.69 -11.13
N PRO A 154 -2.77 1.49 -10.75
CA PRO A 154 -3.01 0.82 -9.47
C PRO A 154 -2.07 1.26 -8.33
N PHE A 155 -2.50 1.10 -7.07
CA PHE A 155 -1.62 1.24 -5.91
C PHE A 155 -0.80 -0.03 -5.74
N THR A 156 0.52 0.11 -5.68
CA THR A 156 1.44 -0.99 -5.41
C THR A 156 2.26 -0.69 -4.17
N ARG A 157 2.41 -1.70 -3.31
CA ARG A 157 3.33 -1.68 -2.17
C ARG A 157 4.28 -2.86 -2.27
N ASN A 158 5.55 -2.60 -2.01
CA ASN A 158 6.59 -3.61 -1.99
C ASN A 158 7.40 -3.51 -0.71
N VAL A 159 7.89 -4.64 -0.26
CA VAL A 159 8.83 -4.76 0.85
C VAL A 159 9.82 -5.87 0.53
N THR A 160 11.05 -5.69 0.97
CA THR A 160 12.07 -6.73 0.91
C THR A 160 12.56 -6.99 2.33
N VAL A 161 12.51 -8.25 2.74
CA VAL A 161 12.95 -8.70 4.05
C VAL A 161 14.09 -9.69 3.91
N ARG A 162 15.10 -9.57 4.78
CA ARG A 162 16.17 -10.54 4.92
C ARG A 162 15.70 -11.67 5.82
N LEU A 163 15.91 -12.90 5.37
CA LEU A 163 15.66 -14.10 6.15
C LEU A 163 16.81 -14.35 7.14
N GLN A 164 16.46 -14.84 8.30
CA GLN A 164 17.43 -15.27 9.31
C GLN A 164 17.91 -16.70 9.08
#